data_9bebc843e0a3c6c4826f21ce10a1b5ad
#
_entry.id   9bebc843e0a3c6c4826f21ce10a1b5ad
#
_cell.length_a   1.000
_cell.length_b   1.000
_cell.length_c   1.000
_cell.angle_alpha   90.00
_cell.angle_beta   90.00
_cell.angle_gamma   90.00
#
_symmetry.space_group_name_H-M   'P 1'
#
loop_
_entity.id
_entity.type
_entity.pdbx_description
1 polymer ?
#
loop_
_entity_poly.entity_id
_entity_poly.type
_entity_poly.pdbx_seq_one_letter_code
_entity_poly.pdbx_strand_id
1 'polypeptide(L)'
;MGNKINANGFRVGVYHKATKTGRGWNATWFPQKNKDYAKLIEADAVIRRVIAKRHKDSAVQKVEIIRTVAPRGSDIVEIAVHTARPGALIGKKGASIDATVTHLKGLLPDQRITIKAVEIREPDIYANVVADSVRRQLEARKATRRIMKQVVDAAIAVAMAMQSFLPFFFVFF
;
A
#
# COMPACT_ATOMS: atom_id res chain seq x y z
N MET A 1 17.07 -30.04 1.71
CA MET A 1 16.33 -28.79 2.02
C MET A 1 15.30 -28.57 0.93
N GLY A 2 14.01 -28.47 1.26
CA GLY A 2 12.94 -28.25 0.26
C GLY A 2 12.89 -26.79 -0.19
N ASN A 3 12.65 -26.57 -1.48
CA ASN A 3 12.38 -25.24 -2.03
C ASN A 3 11.00 -24.77 -1.54
N LYS A 4 10.96 -23.62 -0.85
CA LYS A 4 9.71 -23.04 -0.35
C LYS A 4 9.24 -21.95 -1.29
N ILE A 5 7.97 -22.04 -1.72
CA ILE A 5 7.32 -21.01 -2.54
C ILE A 5 7.02 -19.78 -1.67
N ASN A 6 7.00 -18.60 -2.30
CA ASN A 6 6.56 -17.39 -1.63
C ASN A 6 5.11 -17.52 -1.15
N ALA A 7 4.88 -17.34 0.16
CA ALA A 7 3.57 -17.55 0.78
C ALA A 7 2.48 -16.62 0.22
N ASN A 8 2.83 -15.39 -0.17
CA ASN A 8 1.89 -14.45 -0.77
C ASN A 8 1.51 -14.88 -2.18
N GLY A 9 2.49 -15.28 -3.01
CA GLY A 9 2.25 -15.73 -4.37
C GLY A 9 1.38 -16.99 -4.43
N PHE A 10 1.59 -17.93 -3.52
CA PHE A 10 0.77 -19.15 -3.44
C PHE A 10 -0.70 -18.87 -3.08
N ARG A 11 -0.95 -17.84 -2.29
CA ARG A 11 -2.30 -17.48 -1.81
C ARG A 11 -3.03 -16.46 -2.66
N VAL A 12 -2.37 -15.86 -3.64
CA VAL A 12 -3.02 -14.91 -4.57
C VAL A 12 -4.11 -15.61 -5.37
N GLY A 13 -5.25 -14.99 -5.50
CA GLY A 13 -6.42 -15.53 -6.20
C GLY A 13 -7.39 -16.29 -5.30
N VAL A 14 -6.90 -17.20 -4.46
CA VAL A 14 -7.78 -17.94 -3.54
C VAL A 14 -8.31 -17.03 -2.42
N TYR A 15 -7.42 -16.27 -1.78
CA TYR A 15 -7.80 -15.36 -0.71
C TYR A 15 -8.48 -14.07 -1.19
N HIS A 16 -8.21 -13.63 -2.41
CA HIS A 16 -8.80 -12.42 -2.96
C HIS A 16 -10.32 -12.55 -3.17
N LYS A 17 -10.80 -13.72 -3.58
CA LYS A 17 -12.25 -14.00 -3.75
C LYS A 17 -12.96 -14.26 -2.42
N ALA A 18 -12.33 -15.01 -1.52
CA ALA A 18 -12.98 -15.48 -0.30
C ALA A 18 -13.08 -14.39 0.80
N THR A 19 -12.12 -13.49 0.90
CA THR A 19 -12.04 -12.60 2.07
C THR A 19 -12.25 -11.12 1.76
N LYS A 20 -12.34 -10.70 0.49
CA LYS A 20 -12.31 -9.29 0.07
C LYS A 20 -11.16 -8.46 0.70
N THR A 21 -10.21 -9.10 1.33
CA THR A 21 -9.14 -8.52 2.14
C THR A 21 -7.91 -8.13 1.33
N GLY A 22 -8.07 -7.73 0.08
CA GLY A 22 -7.04 -7.01 -0.65
C GLY A 22 -5.65 -7.66 -0.78
N ARG A 23 -5.53 -8.98 -0.67
CA ARG A 23 -4.29 -9.73 -0.91
C ARG A 23 -4.15 -10.07 -2.40
N GLY A 24 -4.22 -9.04 -3.23
CA GLY A 24 -3.87 -9.13 -4.65
C GLY A 24 -2.39 -8.81 -4.86
N TRP A 25 -2.00 -8.82 -6.13
CA TRP A 25 -0.70 -8.32 -6.55
C TRP A 25 -0.64 -6.80 -6.32
N ASN A 26 0.52 -6.32 -5.89
CA ASN A 26 0.77 -4.88 -5.75
C ASN A 26 1.14 -4.20 -7.08
N ALA A 27 1.18 -4.94 -8.16
CA ALA A 27 1.38 -4.45 -9.50
C ALA A 27 0.49 -5.26 -10.46
N THR A 28 -0.25 -4.57 -11.32
CA THR A 28 -1.15 -5.18 -12.30
C THR A 28 -0.81 -4.60 -13.66
N TRP A 29 0.06 -5.31 -14.39
CA TRP A 29 0.48 -4.94 -15.73
C TRP A 29 1.17 -6.10 -16.45
N PHE A 30 1.17 -6.05 -17.78
CA PHE A 30 1.92 -6.96 -18.64
C PHE A 30 2.76 -6.14 -19.62
N PRO A 31 4.02 -6.50 -19.85
CA PRO A 31 4.85 -5.85 -20.86
C PRO A 31 4.39 -6.25 -22.26
N GLN A 32 4.39 -5.31 -23.19
CA GLN A 32 4.14 -5.64 -24.61
C GLN A 32 5.29 -6.44 -25.24
N LYS A 33 6.53 -6.18 -24.80
CA LYS A 33 7.73 -6.88 -25.23
C LYS A 33 8.49 -7.38 -24.01
N ASN A 34 8.98 -8.60 -24.08
CA ASN A 34 9.77 -9.21 -22.99
C ASN A 34 11.02 -8.38 -22.61
N LYS A 35 11.61 -7.65 -23.56
CA LYS A 35 12.78 -6.80 -23.32
C LYS A 35 12.48 -5.61 -22.39
N ASP A 36 11.23 -5.16 -22.32
CA ASP A 36 10.84 -4.01 -21.52
C ASP A 36 10.48 -4.39 -20.08
N TYR A 37 10.35 -5.70 -19.81
CA TYR A 37 10.00 -6.22 -18.48
C TYR A 37 10.93 -5.71 -17.37
N ALA A 38 12.25 -5.80 -17.58
CA ALA A 38 13.25 -5.36 -16.61
C ALA A 38 13.15 -3.86 -16.32
N LYS A 39 12.95 -3.04 -17.36
CA LYS A 39 12.79 -1.57 -17.22
C LYS A 39 11.52 -1.21 -16.42
N LEU A 40 10.43 -1.93 -16.63
CA LEU A 40 9.18 -1.70 -15.91
C LEU A 40 9.29 -2.06 -14.43
N ILE A 41 9.99 -3.16 -14.10
CA ILE A 41 10.26 -3.53 -12.70
C ILE A 41 11.13 -2.47 -12.01
N GLU A 42 12.18 -2.01 -12.69
CA GLU A 42 13.05 -0.95 -12.17
C GLU A 42 12.26 0.34 -11.92
N ALA A 43 11.42 0.74 -12.86
CA ALA A 43 10.54 1.90 -12.72
C ALA A 43 9.59 1.75 -11.52
N ASP A 44 9.00 0.57 -11.32
CA ASP A 44 8.14 0.30 -10.16
C ASP A 44 8.91 0.36 -8.84
N ALA A 45 10.14 -0.14 -8.81
CA ALA A 45 11.02 -0.05 -7.63
C ALA A 45 11.37 1.41 -7.30
N VAL A 46 11.63 2.24 -8.32
CA VAL A 46 11.88 3.69 -8.16
C VAL A 46 10.64 4.38 -7.59
N ILE A 47 9.45 4.14 -8.16
CA ILE A 47 8.18 4.71 -7.68
C ILE A 47 7.96 4.39 -6.20
N ARG A 48 8.09 3.11 -5.81
CA ARG A 48 7.91 2.67 -4.41
C ARG A 48 8.91 3.34 -3.47
N ARG A 49 10.17 3.44 -3.88
CA ARG A 49 11.24 4.09 -3.11
C ARG A 49 10.99 5.58 -2.91
N VAL A 50 10.56 6.29 -3.95
CA VAL A 50 10.23 7.72 -3.87
C VAL A 50 9.06 7.97 -2.93
N ILE A 51 7.98 7.18 -3.05
CA ILE A 51 6.81 7.29 -2.17
C ILE A 51 7.21 7.02 -0.71
N ALA A 52 7.93 5.95 -0.44
CA ALA A 52 8.37 5.60 0.91
C ALA A 52 9.29 6.68 1.53
N LYS A 53 10.15 7.31 0.71
CA LYS A 53 11.07 8.35 1.19
C LYS A 53 10.37 9.69 1.45
N ARG A 54 9.44 10.10 0.56
CA ARG A 54 8.77 11.41 0.66
C ARG A 54 7.61 11.43 1.64
N HIS A 55 6.88 10.32 1.75
CA HIS A 55 5.64 10.23 2.52
C HIS A 55 5.77 9.36 3.77
N LYS A 56 6.88 9.52 4.51
CA LYS A 56 7.14 8.78 5.76
C LYS A 56 6.04 8.97 6.81
N ASP A 57 5.43 10.16 6.85
CA ASP A 57 4.43 10.50 7.87
C ASP A 57 3.01 10.08 7.51
N SER A 58 2.80 9.60 6.28
CA SER A 58 1.48 9.23 5.77
C SER A 58 1.03 7.84 6.21
N ALA A 59 1.87 7.05 6.89
CA ALA A 59 1.56 5.68 7.30
C ALA A 59 1.06 4.82 6.11
N VAL A 60 1.91 4.67 5.09
CA VAL A 60 1.59 3.93 3.87
C VAL A 60 1.58 2.43 4.15
N GLN A 61 0.47 1.76 3.86
CA GLN A 61 0.33 0.31 3.98
C GLN A 61 0.91 -0.41 2.76
N LYS A 62 0.41 -0.04 1.57
CA LYS A 62 0.84 -0.62 0.30
C LYS A 62 0.72 0.39 -0.83
N VAL A 63 1.46 0.16 -1.89
CA VAL A 63 1.40 0.93 -3.13
C VAL A 63 1.02 -0.02 -4.25
N GLU A 64 -0.14 0.18 -4.85
CA GLU A 64 -0.59 -0.56 -6.01
C GLU A 64 -0.27 0.23 -7.28
N ILE A 65 0.30 -0.43 -8.27
CA ILE A 65 0.70 0.18 -9.54
C ILE A 65 -0.06 -0.53 -10.66
N ILE A 66 -0.87 0.23 -11.38
CA ILE A 66 -1.63 -0.25 -12.53
C ILE A 66 -1.07 0.47 -13.75
N ARG A 67 -0.65 -0.30 -14.75
CA ARG A 67 -0.17 0.26 -16.03
C ARG A 67 -1.16 -0.09 -17.11
N THR A 68 -1.60 0.93 -17.82
CA THR A 68 -2.50 0.80 -18.97
C THR A 68 -1.82 1.43 -20.18
N VAL A 69 -1.76 0.68 -21.27
CA VAL A 69 -1.23 1.19 -22.52
C VAL A 69 -2.30 2.03 -23.21
N ALA A 70 -1.98 3.30 -23.46
CA ALA A 70 -2.89 4.15 -24.20
C ALA A 70 -2.79 3.88 -25.71
N PRO A 71 -3.89 4.07 -26.47
CA PRO A 71 -3.91 3.84 -27.93
C PRO A 71 -2.88 4.67 -28.72
N ARG A 72 -2.37 5.75 -28.12
CA ARG A 72 -1.36 6.64 -28.70
C ARG A 72 0.08 6.41 -28.19
N GLY A 73 0.35 5.25 -27.58
CA GLY A 73 1.71 4.82 -27.25
C GLY A 73 2.34 5.40 -25.98
N SER A 74 1.66 6.26 -25.22
CA SER A 74 2.15 6.69 -23.90
C SER A 74 1.57 5.82 -22.81
N ASP A 75 2.43 5.20 -22.01
CA ASP A 75 1.99 4.39 -20.87
C ASP A 75 1.36 5.25 -19.78
N ILE A 76 0.13 4.90 -19.40
CA ILE A 76 -0.56 5.52 -18.25
C ILE A 76 -0.28 4.69 -17.01
N VAL A 77 0.31 5.31 -16.00
CA VAL A 77 0.64 4.68 -14.73
C VAL A 77 -0.25 5.26 -13.64
N GLU A 78 -1.20 4.46 -13.18
CA GLU A 78 -2.00 4.78 -12.01
C GLU A 78 -1.38 4.18 -10.77
N ILE A 79 -1.12 5.02 -9.76
CA ILE A 79 -0.54 4.62 -8.49
C ILE A 79 -1.58 4.84 -7.40
N ALA A 80 -2.12 3.75 -6.85
CA ALA A 80 -2.99 3.81 -5.69
C ALA A 80 -2.17 3.60 -4.42
N VAL A 81 -2.11 4.64 -3.58
CA VAL A 81 -1.39 4.61 -2.31
C VAL A 81 -2.39 4.41 -1.19
N HIS A 82 -2.36 3.22 -0.59
CA HIS A 82 -3.19 2.90 0.58
C HIS A 82 -2.53 3.46 1.84
N THR A 83 -3.22 4.37 2.50
CA THR A 83 -2.69 5.12 3.64
C THR A 83 -3.71 5.27 4.76
N ALA A 84 -3.25 5.24 6.01
CA ALA A 84 -4.07 5.57 7.17
C ALA A 84 -4.26 7.09 7.37
N ARG A 85 -3.45 7.91 6.67
CA ARG A 85 -3.48 9.38 6.78
C ARG A 85 -3.46 10.04 5.41
N PRO A 86 -4.59 10.00 4.68
CA PRO A 86 -4.67 10.57 3.34
C PRO A 86 -4.37 12.07 3.31
N GLY A 87 -4.74 12.81 4.34
CA GLY A 87 -4.45 14.24 4.46
C GLY A 87 -2.95 14.56 4.45
N ALA A 88 -2.11 13.73 5.08
CA ALA A 88 -0.66 13.90 5.08
C ALA A 88 -0.04 13.58 3.70
N LEU A 89 -0.63 12.64 2.97
CA LEU A 89 -0.22 12.31 1.61
C LEU A 89 -0.56 13.43 0.64
N ILE A 90 -1.82 13.91 0.69
CA ILE A 90 -2.34 14.94 -0.21
C ILE A 90 -1.65 16.29 0.06
N GLY A 91 -1.47 16.62 1.35
CA GLY A 91 -0.93 17.91 1.77
C GLY A 91 -1.89 19.07 1.57
N LYS A 92 -1.42 20.27 1.85
CA LYS A 92 -2.23 21.50 1.69
C LYS A 92 -2.55 21.71 0.21
N LYS A 93 -3.84 21.72 -0.13
CA LYS A 93 -4.36 21.92 -1.51
C LYS A 93 -3.76 20.99 -2.57
N GLY A 94 -3.30 19.80 -2.18
CA GLY A 94 -2.71 18.84 -3.13
C GLY A 94 -1.21 19.02 -3.42
N ALA A 95 -0.57 20.04 -2.85
CA ALA A 95 0.82 20.39 -3.18
C ALA A 95 1.84 19.25 -2.97
N SER A 96 1.61 18.36 -1.98
CA SER A 96 2.51 17.25 -1.70
C SER A 96 2.44 16.16 -2.78
N ILE A 97 1.25 15.84 -3.25
CA ILE A 97 1.05 14.90 -4.37
C ILE A 97 1.64 15.50 -5.65
N ASP A 98 1.33 16.74 -5.97
CA ASP A 98 1.81 17.40 -7.20
C ASP A 98 3.33 17.48 -7.25
N ALA A 99 3.97 17.81 -6.13
CA ALA A 99 5.44 17.79 -6.01
C ALA A 99 6.02 16.38 -6.23
N THR A 100 5.30 15.35 -5.77
CA THR A 100 5.73 13.95 -5.95
C THR A 100 5.55 13.50 -7.39
N VAL A 101 4.43 13.86 -8.03
CA VAL A 101 4.18 13.60 -9.46
C VAL A 101 5.23 14.30 -10.33
N THR A 102 5.53 15.56 -10.04
CA THR A 102 6.56 16.32 -10.78
C THR A 102 7.94 15.66 -10.66
N HIS A 103 8.30 15.22 -9.45
CA HIS A 103 9.57 14.52 -9.23
C HIS A 103 9.61 13.17 -9.97
N LEU A 104 8.52 12.39 -9.95
CA LEU A 104 8.44 11.13 -10.68
C LEU A 104 8.48 11.31 -12.19
N LYS A 105 7.85 12.37 -12.73
CA LYS A 105 7.96 12.73 -14.16
C LYS A 105 9.39 13.07 -14.57
N GLY A 106 10.18 13.68 -13.69
CA GLY A 106 11.59 13.93 -13.94
C GLY A 106 12.43 12.65 -14.01
N LEU A 107 12.03 11.60 -13.30
CA LEU A 107 12.72 10.30 -13.31
C LEU A 107 12.21 9.35 -14.40
N LEU A 108 10.95 9.50 -14.81
CA LEU A 108 10.23 8.63 -15.77
C LEU A 108 9.49 9.51 -16.81
N PRO A 109 10.21 10.14 -17.74
CA PRO A 109 9.63 11.14 -18.65
C PRO A 109 8.60 10.55 -19.62
N ASP A 110 8.73 9.29 -19.99
CA ASP A 110 7.89 8.63 -20.99
C ASP A 110 6.52 8.17 -20.47
N GLN A 111 6.23 8.38 -19.17
CA GLN A 111 5.05 7.85 -18.50
C GLN A 111 4.13 8.96 -17.99
N ARG A 112 2.84 8.79 -18.23
CA ARG A 112 1.82 9.65 -17.62
C ARG A 112 1.44 9.11 -16.26
N ILE A 113 1.91 9.75 -15.19
CA ILE A 113 1.76 9.29 -13.80
C ILE A 113 0.60 10.01 -13.13
N THR A 114 -0.30 9.23 -12.51
CA THR A 114 -1.40 9.72 -11.68
C THR A 114 -1.33 9.03 -10.32
N ILE A 115 -1.41 9.79 -9.22
CA ILE A 115 -1.40 9.25 -7.85
C ILE A 115 -2.79 9.42 -7.25
N LYS A 116 -3.36 8.33 -6.72
CA LYS A 116 -4.63 8.30 -6.00
C LYS A 116 -4.36 7.90 -4.53
N ALA A 117 -4.90 8.67 -3.59
CA ALA A 117 -4.88 8.32 -2.18
C ALA A 117 -6.10 7.44 -1.86
N VAL A 118 -5.88 6.29 -1.27
CA VAL A 118 -6.93 5.38 -0.81
C VAL A 118 -6.85 5.29 0.70
N GLU A 119 -7.92 5.62 1.38
CA GLU A 119 -8.00 5.56 2.83
C GLU A 119 -8.18 4.13 3.33
N ILE A 120 -7.51 3.80 4.42
CA ILE A 120 -7.63 2.52 5.12
C ILE A 120 -8.57 2.70 6.29
N ARG A 121 -9.66 1.92 6.32
CA ARG A 121 -10.67 2.02 7.39
C ARG A 121 -10.15 1.58 8.75
N GLU A 122 -9.36 0.52 8.81
CA GLU A 122 -8.88 -0.12 10.04
C GLU A 122 -7.35 -0.22 10.03
N PRO A 123 -6.64 0.87 10.42
CA PRO A 123 -5.19 0.93 10.35
C PRO A 123 -4.47 -0.05 11.28
N ASP A 124 -5.07 -0.39 12.43
CA ASP A 124 -4.43 -1.18 13.49
C ASP A 124 -4.29 -2.68 13.15
N ILE A 125 -4.90 -3.15 12.06
CA ILE A 125 -4.73 -4.51 11.54
C ILE A 125 -3.45 -4.64 10.70
N TYR A 126 -2.99 -3.55 10.11
CA TYR A 126 -1.88 -3.60 9.16
C TYR A 126 -0.54 -3.37 9.83
N ALA A 127 0.30 -4.41 9.85
CA ALA A 127 1.60 -4.39 10.52
C ALA A 127 2.50 -3.22 10.11
N ASN A 128 2.50 -2.80 8.83
CA ASN A 128 3.29 -1.67 8.36
C ASN A 128 2.84 -0.34 8.99
N VAL A 129 1.53 -0.13 9.11
CA VAL A 129 0.94 1.08 9.69
C VAL A 129 1.18 1.11 11.20
N VAL A 130 1.03 -0.04 11.85
CA VAL A 130 1.31 -0.22 13.28
C VAL A 130 2.80 0.05 13.56
N ALA A 131 3.71 -0.50 12.77
CA ALA A 131 5.14 -0.25 12.91
C ALA A 131 5.48 1.24 12.79
N ASP A 132 4.84 1.95 11.87
CA ASP A 132 5.00 3.40 11.69
C ASP A 132 4.47 4.19 12.91
N SER A 133 3.39 3.72 13.51
CA SER A 133 2.85 4.29 14.75
C SER A 133 3.83 4.10 15.92
N VAL A 134 4.40 2.90 16.07
CA VAL A 134 5.43 2.60 17.07
C VAL A 134 6.65 3.47 16.86
N ARG A 135 7.18 3.56 15.63
CA ARG A 135 8.33 4.40 15.29
C ARG A 135 8.13 5.84 15.76
N ARG A 136 7.01 6.46 15.42
CA ARG A 136 6.72 7.85 15.82
C ARG A 136 6.61 8.05 17.32
N GLN A 137 6.04 7.08 18.03
CA GLN A 137 5.95 7.14 19.48
C GLN A 137 7.31 7.00 20.17
N LEU A 138 8.22 6.19 19.60
CA LEU A 138 9.60 6.06 20.06
C LEU A 138 10.41 7.34 19.76
N GLU A 139 10.24 7.93 18.59
CA GLU A 139 10.83 9.23 18.24
C GLU A 139 10.36 10.34 19.20
N ALA A 140 9.10 10.27 19.64
CA ALA A 140 8.56 11.15 20.67
C ALA A 140 9.00 10.80 22.12
N ARG A 141 9.96 9.87 22.29
CA ARG A 141 10.55 9.45 23.58
C ARG A 141 9.54 8.93 24.59
N LYS A 142 8.44 8.31 24.15
CA LYS A 142 7.50 7.64 25.05
C LYS A 142 8.10 6.31 25.56
N ALA A 143 7.64 5.85 26.73
CA ALA A 143 8.11 4.61 27.35
C ALA A 143 7.79 3.39 26.47
N THR A 144 8.80 2.67 26.00
CA THR A 144 8.70 1.54 25.05
C THR A 144 7.72 0.46 25.52
N ARG A 145 7.79 0.09 26.82
CA ARG A 145 6.91 -0.95 27.39
C ARG A 145 5.43 -0.56 27.32
N ARG A 146 5.12 0.71 27.50
CA ARG A 146 3.75 1.24 27.40
C ARG A 146 3.26 1.21 25.96
N ILE A 147 4.12 1.63 25.02
CA ILE A 147 3.80 1.63 23.58
C ILE A 147 3.47 0.22 23.12
N MET A 148 4.31 -0.76 23.45
CA MET A 148 4.10 -2.15 23.01
C MET A 148 2.80 -2.73 23.53
N LYS A 149 2.46 -2.51 24.81
CA LYS A 149 1.17 -2.96 25.35
C LYS A 149 0.00 -2.29 24.63
N GLN A 150 0.03 -0.97 24.49
CA GLN A 150 -1.04 -0.20 23.88
C GLN A 150 -1.32 -0.63 22.41
N VAL A 151 -0.27 -0.93 21.66
CA VAL A 151 -0.37 -1.38 20.28
C VAL A 151 -0.98 -2.79 20.19
N VAL A 152 -0.56 -3.69 21.06
CA VAL A 152 -1.12 -5.06 21.10
C VAL A 152 -2.58 -5.03 21.51
N ASP A 153 -2.93 -4.26 22.53
CA ASP A 153 -4.31 -4.13 23.01
C ASP A 153 -5.23 -3.55 21.93
N ALA A 154 -4.76 -2.53 21.18
CA ALA A 154 -5.50 -1.96 20.06
C ALA A 154 -5.72 -2.98 18.93
N ALA A 155 -4.69 -3.74 18.53
CA ALA A 155 -4.81 -4.76 17.51
C ALA A 155 -5.77 -5.89 17.89
N ILE A 156 -5.74 -6.33 19.16
CA ILE A 156 -6.65 -7.35 19.69
C ILE A 156 -8.09 -6.84 19.69
N ALA A 157 -8.32 -5.60 20.14
CA ALA A 157 -9.65 -5.00 20.19
C ALA A 157 -10.31 -4.97 18.79
N VAL A 158 -9.57 -4.57 17.76
CA VAL A 158 -10.07 -4.55 16.38
C VAL A 158 -10.31 -5.97 15.87
N ALA A 159 -9.42 -6.92 16.14
CA ALA A 159 -9.60 -8.32 15.74
C ALA A 159 -10.83 -8.94 16.39
N MET A 160 -11.10 -8.68 17.68
CA MET A 160 -12.30 -9.13 18.37
C MET A 160 -13.58 -8.49 17.81
N ALA A 161 -13.55 -7.20 17.52
CA ALA A 161 -14.68 -6.51 16.90
C ALA A 161 -15.04 -7.11 15.54
N MET A 162 -14.05 -7.51 14.74
CA MET A 162 -14.30 -8.20 13.47
C MET A 162 -14.90 -9.60 13.64
N GLN A 163 -14.49 -10.34 14.67
CA GLN A 163 -15.06 -11.66 14.97
C GLN A 163 -16.52 -11.59 15.44
N SER A 164 -16.92 -10.55 16.15
CA SER A 164 -18.31 -10.38 16.60
C SER A 164 -19.28 -10.06 15.46
N PHE A 165 -18.80 -9.56 14.31
CA PHE A 165 -19.61 -9.34 13.11
C PHE A 165 -19.81 -10.59 12.25
N LEU A 166 -18.98 -11.62 12.39
CA LEU A 166 -19.07 -12.86 11.60
C LEU A 166 -20.33 -13.73 11.88
N PRO A 167 -20.81 -13.91 13.13
CA PRO A 167 -21.98 -14.73 13.39
C PRO A 167 -23.30 -14.10 12.86
N PHE A 168 -23.36 -12.78 12.68
CA PHE A 168 -24.58 -12.13 12.17
C PHE A 168 -24.83 -12.38 10.66
N PHE A 169 -23.77 -12.73 9.92
CA PHE A 169 -23.88 -13.03 8.48
C PHE A 169 -24.28 -14.49 8.20
N PHE A 170 -24.13 -15.40 9.19
CA PHE A 170 -24.43 -16.82 9.04
C PHE A 170 -25.88 -17.18 9.39
N VAL A 171 -26.64 -16.25 9.97
CA VAL A 171 -28.06 -16.45 10.35
C VAL A 171 -29.03 -15.98 9.23
N PHE A 172 -28.53 -15.32 8.18
CA PHE A 172 -29.36 -14.77 7.10
C PHE A 172 -29.13 -15.43 5.72
N PHE A 173 -28.56 -16.65 5.68
CA PHE A 173 -28.56 -17.47 4.45
C PHE A 173 -29.07 -18.86 4.74
#